data_31d0abad833c6c194d45d0030ced0e2b
#
_entry.id   31d0abad833c6c194d45d0030ced0e2b
#
_cell.length_a   1.000
_cell.length_b   1.000
_cell.length_c   1.000
_cell.angle_alpha   90.00
_cell.angle_beta   90.00
_cell.angle_gamma   90.00
#
_symmetry.space_group_name_H-M   'P 1'
#
loop_
_entity.id
_entity.type
_entity.pdbx_description
1 polymer ?
#
loop_
_entity_poly.entity_id
_entity_poly.type
_entity_poly.pdbx_seq_one_letter_code
_entity_poly.pdbx_strand_id
1 'polypeptide(L)'
;KKKKKQGKKRKWLIPLAVVLLAAVVFSVLVGTKVIRINTLLAVGYPVHGIDVSHYQGEIDWAAMKQQGMDFAYIKATEGSAHEDECFDKNWEQAKAAGMLRGAYHFFSFESEGKKQAEHFIKKVGDLKGSLIPVIDVEYYGKYVKTPPDVEKVRKEVRDMIDALEGKYGEKPMIYCTYNVYRKYIEGAFDEVPLWIRNVYYPPEDIGRKWTLWQYTDRAQLDGYQGEEKSIDCNVFQGEKGQLNNYVI
;
A
#
# COMPACT_ATOMS: atom_id res chain seq x y z
N LYS A 1 16.39 54.05 39.09
CA LYS A 1 16.70 52.57 39.06
C LYS A 1 15.55 51.73 38.46
N LYS A 2 14.91 52.12 37.33
CA LYS A 2 13.80 51.36 36.71
C LYS A 2 14.04 50.92 35.26
N LYS A 3 15.21 51.15 34.65
CA LYS A 3 15.44 50.87 33.21
C LYS A 3 16.08 49.46 32.87
N LYS A 4 16.46 48.64 33.85
CA LYS A 4 17.17 47.39 33.58
C LYS A 4 16.28 46.13 33.36
N LYS A 5 14.97 46.18 33.63
CA LYS A 5 14.09 45.01 33.53
C LYS A 5 13.46 44.80 32.13
N GLN A 6 13.37 45.80 31.29
CA GLN A 6 12.76 45.69 29.95
C GLN A 6 13.67 45.02 28.91
N GLY A 7 14.99 45.12 29.02
CA GLY A 7 15.94 44.54 28.07
C GLY A 7 16.03 43.00 28.08
N LYS A 8 15.76 42.36 29.24
CA LYS A 8 15.84 40.89 29.36
C LYS A 8 14.63 40.18 28.73
N LYS A 9 13.41 40.76 28.82
CA LYS A 9 12.20 40.16 28.20
C LYS A 9 12.25 40.19 26.67
N ARG A 10 12.87 41.20 26.08
CA ARG A 10 13.00 41.35 24.63
C ARG A 10 13.93 40.34 23.96
N LYS A 11 14.94 39.84 24.70
CA LYS A 11 15.91 38.87 24.20
C LYS A 11 15.33 37.46 24.01
N TRP A 12 14.24 37.11 24.70
CA TRP A 12 13.53 35.83 24.57
C TRP A 12 12.43 35.86 23.52
N LEU A 13 11.94 37.02 23.12
CA LEU A 13 10.90 37.17 22.11
C LEU A 13 11.40 36.80 20.70
N ILE A 14 12.69 37.10 20.41
CA ILE A 14 13.28 36.80 19.11
C ILE A 14 13.38 35.27 18.87
N PRO A 15 14.00 34.46 19.75
CA PRO A 15 14.05 33.02 19.56
C PRO A 15 12.65 32.38 19.58
N LEU A 16 11.73 32.88 20.40
CA LEU A 16 10.34 32.40 20.38
C LEU A 16 9.65 32.67 19.04
N ALA A 17 9.83 33.87 18.47
CA ALA A 17 9.28 34.21 17.17
C ALA A 17 9.89 33.37 16.04
N VAL A 18 11.17 33.07 16.10
CA VAL A 18 11.86 32.16 15.14
C VAL A 18 11.29 30.75 15.23
N VAL A 19 11.10 30.22 16.44
CA VAL A 19 10.51 28.88 16.65
C VAL A 19 9.08 28.82 16.12
N LEU A 20 8.26 29.85 16.41
CA LEU A 20 6.88 29.93 15.90
C LEU A 20 6.86 30.01 14.37
N LEU A 21 7.73 30.81 13.78
CA LEU A 21 7.81 30.90 12.31
C LEU A 21 8.24 29.56 11.70
N ALA A 22 9.23 28.89 12.29
CA ALA A 22 9.65 27.56 11.84
C ALA A 22 8.51 26.53 11.94
N ALA A 23 7.74 26.55 13.03
CA ALA A 23 6.58 25.68 13.20
C ALA A 23 5.49 25.97 12.15
N VAL A 24 5.22 27.23 11.86
CA VAL A 24 4.26 27.61 10.79
C VAL A 24 4.74 27.14 9.43
N VAL A 25 6.01 27.40 9.09
CA VAL A 25 6.60 26.95 7.83
C VAL A 25 6.54 25.43 7.71
N PHE A 26 6.91 24.69 8.76
CA PHE A 26 6.81 23.22 8.79
C PHE A 26 5.36 22.75 8.58
N SER A 27 4.39 23.35 9.29
CA SER A 27 2.97 23.03 9.14
C SER A 27 2.47 23.30 7.71
N VAL A 28 2.90 24.39 7.10
CA VAL A 28 2.57 24.69 5.70
C VAL A 28 3.19 23.64 4.76
N LEU A 29 4.46 23.27 4.95
CA LEU A 29 5.14 22.27 4.12
C LEU A 29 4.49 20.88 4.24
N VAL A 30 4.02 20.50 5.43
CA VAL A 30 3.23 19.28 5.63
C VAL A 30 1.85 19.41 4.97
N GLY A 31 1.14 20.51 5.22
CA GLY A 31 -0.20 20.74 4.66
C GLY A 31 -0.21 20.84 3.12
N THR A 32 0.85 21.38 2.52
CA THR A 32 1.04 21.41 1.05
C THR A 32 1.64 20.13 0.48
N LYS A 33 1.81 19.07 1.31
CA LYS A 33 2.30 17.74 0.91
C LYS A 33 3.76 17.75 0.38
N VAL A 34 4.53 18.78 0.68
CA VAL A 34 5.97 18.86 0.36
C VAL A 34 6.76 17.96 1.30
N ILE A 35 6.45 18.01 2.60
CA ILE A 35 7.00 17.10 3.61
C ILE A 35 5.98 16.00 3.90
N ARG A 36 6.42 14.75 3.79
CA ARG A 36 5.63 13.56 4.13
C ARG A 36 6.11 13.00 5.46
N ILE A 37 5.23 12.96 6.45
CA ILE A 37 5.56 12.51 7.82
C ILE A 37 5.16 11.04 8.08
N ASN A 38 4.57 10.38 7.09
CA ASN A 38 4.01 9.03 7.24
C ASN A 38 5.01 8.00 7.75
N THR A 39 6.27 8.08 7.31
CA THR A 39 7.31 7.16 7.79
C THR A 39 7.48 7.23 9.32
N LEU A 40 7.35 8.43 9.92
CA LEU A 40 7.40 8.59 11.37
C LEU A 40 6.15 8.02 12.05
N LEU A 41 4.98 8.18 11.42
CA LEU A 41 3.70 7.69 11.95
C LEU A 41 3.60 6.16 11.81
N ALA A 42 4.16 5.61 10.74
CA ALA A 42 4.18 4.17 10.51
C ALA A 42 5.05 3.38 11.51
N VAL A 43 6.03 4.02 12.17
CA VAL A 43 6.86 3.38 13.21
C VAL A 43 6.04 2.82 14.38
N GLY A 44 4.84 3.36 14.62
CA GLY A 44 3.94 2.86 15.68
C GLY A 44 3.28 1.50 15.39
N TYR A 45 3.39 0.97 14.19
CA TYR A 45 2.83 -0.32 13.79
C TYR A 45 3.88 -1.42 13.90
N PRO A 46 3.55 -2.58 14.51
CA PRO A 46 4.55 -3.62 14.78
C PRO A 46 4.84 -4.54 13.58
N VAL A 47 4.08 -4.42 12.48
CA VAL A 47 4.19 -5.30 11.31
C VAL A 47 4.36 -4.47 10.05
N HIS A 48 5.50 -4.65 9.40
CA HIS A 48 5.88 -3.93 8.20
C HIS A 48 6.00 -4.86 7.01
N GLY A 49 5.68 -4.37 5.82
CA GLY A 49 5.82 -5.10 4.57
C GLY A 49 6.13 -4.19 3.40
N ILE A 50 6.39 -4.84 2.28
CA ILE A 50 6.64 -4.18 0.99
C ILE A 50 5.66 -4.70 -0.06
N ASP A 51 5.46 -3.93 -1.12
CA ASP A 51 4.90 -4.46 -2.36
C ASP A 51 5.84 -4.17 -3.52
N VAL A 52 5.92 -5.14 -4.44
CA VAL A 52 6.94 -5.16 -5.49
C VAL A 52 6.38 -5.71 -6.80
N SER A 53 7.03 -5.33 -7.89
CA SER A 53 6.80 -5.84 -9.23
C SER A 53 8.14 -5.98 -9.98
N HIS A 54 8.10 -6.18 -11.28
CA HIS A 54 9.30 -6.18 -12.13
C HIS A 54 10.12 -4.88 -12.02
N TYR A 55 9.51 -3.76 -11.63
CA TYR A 55 10.22 -2.48 -11.49
C TYR A 55 11.32 -2.49 -10.42
N GLN A 56 11.19 -3.33 -9.38
CA GLN A 56 12.23 -3.53 -8.37
C GLN A 56 13.30 -4.54 -8.82
N GLY A 57 13.07 -5.28 -9.92
CA GLY A 57 14.02 -6.21 -10.50
C GLY A 57 14.36 -7.39 -9.58
N GLU A 58 15.66 -7.68 -9.47
CA GLU A 58 16.16 -8.72 -8.56
C GLU A 58 16.21 -8.22 -7.12
N ILE A 59 15.67 -9.04 -6.19
CA ILE A 59 15.51 -8.67 -4.78
C ILE A 59 16.27 -9.66 -3.91
N ASP A 60 17.10 -9.14 -3.01
CA ASP A 60 17.67 -9.88 -1.89
C ASP A 60 16.65 -9.93 -0.74
N TRP A 61 15.86 -10.99 -0.72
CA TRP A 61 14.81 -11.19 0.26
C TRP A 61 15.32 -11.37 1.69
N ALA A 62 16.57 -11.84 1.86
CA ALA A 62 17.19 -11.90 3.17
C ALA A 62 17.52 -10.50 3.70
N ALA A 63 18.03 -9.61 2.85
CA ALA A 63 18.24 -8.21 3.18
C ALA A 63 16.93 -7.49 3.50
N MET A 64 15.82 -7.76 2.79
CA MET A 64 14.50 -7.21 3.13
C MET A 64 14.06 -7.60 4.54
N LYS A 65 14.21 -8.87 4.91
CA LYS A 65 13.89 -9.34 6.28
C LYS A 65 14.77 -8.70 7.35
N GLN A 66 16.07 -8.56 7.09
CA GLN A 66 17.00 -7.92 8.03
C GLN A 66 16.65 -6.45 8.27
N GLN A 67 16.04 -5.78 7.29
CA GLN A 67 15.55 -4.41 7.39
C GLN A 67 14.15 -4.32 8.03
N GLY A 68 13.62 -5.42 8.57
CA GLY A 68 12.40 -5.43 9.37
C GLY A 68 11.12 -5.66 8.57
N MET A 69 11.21 -6.15 7.33
CA MET A 69 10.04 -6.50 6.54
C MET A 69 9.52 -7.89 6.94
N ASP A 70 8.27 -7.95 7.40
CA ASP A 70 7.60 -9.17 7.84
C ASP A 70 6.88 -9.88 6.70
N PHE A 71 6.35 -9.11 5.73
CA PHE A 71 5.61 -9.65 4.60
C PHE A 71 5.89 -8.89 3.29
N ALA A 72 5.53 -9.51 2.18
CA ALA A 72 5.59 -8.89 0.87
C ALA A 72 4.38 -9.26 0.01
N TYR A 73 3.87 -8.30 -0.76
CA TYR A 73 2.98 -8.57 -1.88
C TYR A 73 3.74 -8.44 -3.20
N ILE A 74 3.57 -9.41 -4.09
CA ILE A 74 4.32 -9.53 -5.35
C ILE A 74 3.33 -9.49 -6.51
N LYS A 75 3.54 -8.58 -7.47
CA LYS A 75 2.73 -8.51 -8.69
C LYS A 75 2.81 -9.82 -9.44
N ALA A 76 1.65 -10.41 -9.75
CA ALA A 76 1.58 -11.63 -10.54
C ALA A 76 1.10 -11.37 -11.95
N THR A 77 0.01 -10.60 -12.07
CA THR A 77 -0.68 -10.38 -13.34
C THR A 77 -1.31 -9.00 -13.43
N GLU A 78 -1.65 -8.59 -14.66
CA GLU A 78 -2.41 -7.39 -14.96
C GLU A 78 -3.41 -7.68 -16.08
N GLY A 79 -4.65 -7.24 -15.90
CA GLY A 79 -5.70 -7.49 -16.86
C GLY A 79 -5.86 -8.98 -17.20
N SER A 80 -6.31 -9.28 -18.42
CA SER A 80 -6.60 -10.67 -18.82
C SER A 80 -5.45 -11.41 -19.51
N ALA A 81 -4.23 -10.78 -19.63
CA ALA A 81 -3.18 -11.37 -20.46
C ALA A 81 -1.76 -11.03 -20.05
N HIS A 82 -1.50 -10.01 -19.25
CA HIS A 82 -0.15 -9.61 -18.87
C HIS A 82 0.29 -10.32 -17.59
N GLU A 83 1.47 -10.94 -17.60
CA GLU A 83 2.12 -11.55 -16.45
C GLU A 83 3.37 -10.72 -16.08
N ASP A 84 3.60 -10.52 -14.79
CA ASP A 84 4.82 -9.86 -14.32
C ASP A 84 6.02 -10.81 -14.51
N GLU A 85 7.03 -10.35 -15.23
CA GLU A 85 8.18 -11.17 -15.62
C GLU A 85 9.07 -11.61 -14.45
N CYS A 86 9.01 -10.86 -13.32
CA CYS A 86 9.76 -11.18 -12.11
C CYS A 86 8.97 -12.02 -11.11
N PHE A 87 7.66 -12.29 -11.35
CA PHE A 87 6.80 -12.94 -10.38
C PHE A 87 7.35 -14.29 -9.91
N ASP A 88 7.59 -15.21 -10.82
CA ASP A 88 7.98 -16.58 -10.47
C ASP A 88 9.26 -16.60 -9.64
N LYS A 89 10.25 -15.82 -10.05
CA LYS A 89 11.53 -15.70 -9.35
C LYS A 89 11.35 -15.09 -7.95
N ASN A 90 10.67 -13.94 -7.87
CA ASN A 90 10.42 -13.27 -6.61
C ASN A 90 9.57 -14.12 -5.67
N TRP A 91 8.57 -14.83 -6.19
CA TRP A 91 7.71 -15.73 -5.44
C TRP A 91 8.48 -16.83 -4.75
N GLU A 92 9.34 -17.56 -5.49
CA GLU A 92 10.13 -18.65 -4.94
C GLU A 92 11.24 -18.17 -4.01
N GLN A 93 11.91 -17.08 -4.34
CA GLN A 93 12.98 -16.54 -3.52
C GLN A 93 12.46 -15.95 -2.20
N ALA A 94 11.31 -15.27 -2.20
CA ALA A 94 10.66 -14.77 -0.98
C ALA A 94 10.31 -15.95 -0.05
N LYS A 95 9.76 -17.05 -0.61
CA LYS A 95 9.51 -18.28 0.15
C LYS A 95 10.78 -18.85 0.76
N ALA A 96 11.82 -19.03 -0.05
CA ALA A 96 13.09 -19.59 0.39
C ALA A 96 13.73 -18.77 1.52
N ALA A 97 13.58 -17.43 1.49
CA ALA A 97 14.00 -16.54 2.57
C ALA A 97 13.07 -16.57 3.80
N GLY A 98 11.96 -17.33 3.75
CA GLY A 98 10.96 -17.37 4.82
C GLY A 98 10.19 -16.05 4.99
N MET A 99 10.02 -15.27 3.90
CA MET A 99 9.15 -14.11 3.86
C MET A 99 7.70 -14.57 3.75
N LEU A 100 6.82 -14.06 4.60
CA LEU A 100 5.38 -14.24 4.39
C LEU A 100 5.00 -13.44 3.15
N ARG A 101 4.43 -14.11 2.14
CA ARG A 101 4.17 -13.48 0.85
C ARG A 101 2.73 -13.63 0.40
N GLY A 102 2.26 -12.69 -0.39
CA GLY A 102 1.00 -12.72 -1.12
C GLY A 102 1.20 -12.29 -2.57
N ALA A 103 0.25 -12.62 -3.42
CA ALA A 103 0.25 -12.20 -4.82
C ALA A 103 -0.83 -11.14 -5.06
N TYR A 104 -0.54 -10.16 -5.94
CA TYR A 104 -1.55 -9.20 -6.35
C TYR A 104 -1.74 -9.16 -7.87
N HIS A 105 -2.94 -8.78 -8.24
CA HIS A 105 -3.39 -8.57 -9.61
C HIS A 105 -3.70 -7.09 -9.83
N PHE A 106 -3.07 -6.47 -10.82
CA PHE A 106 -3.41 -5.11 -11.25
C PHE A 106 -4.67 -5.14 -12.12
N PHE A 107 -5.76 -4.58 -11.61
CA PHE A 107 -7.07 -4.66 -12.23
C PHE A 107 -7.19 -3.75 -13.46
N SER A 108 -7.61 -4.32 -14.58
CA SER A 108 -7.86 -3.57 -15.81
C SER A 108 -9.34 -3.20 -15.94
N PHE A 109 -9.61 -1.92 -16.16
CA PHE A 109 -10.98 -1.44 -16.49
C PHE A 109 -11.45 -1.84 -17.90
N GLU A 110 -10.60 -2.50 -18.68
CA GLU A 110 -10.90 -2.89 -20.08
C GLU A 110 -11.25 -4.37 -20.21
N SER A 111 -11.07 -5.16 -19.15
CA SER A 111 -11.28 -6.62 -19.15
C SER A 111 -12.38 -7.02 -18.18
N GLU A 112 -13.08 -8.13 -18.50
CA GLU A 112 -14.07 -8.74 -17.61
C GLU A 112 -13.41 -9.28 -16.34
N GLY A 113 -14.03 -9.07 -15.17
CA GLY A 113 -13.47 -9.50 -13.88
C GLY A 113 -13.22 -11.00 -13.79
N LYS A 114 -14.10 -11.83 -14.33
CA LYS A 114 -13.89 -13.29 -14.39
C LYS A 114 -12.65 -13.68 -15.17
N LYS A 115 -12.41 -13.06 -16.32
CA LYS A 115 -11.22 -13.36 -17.15
C LYS A 115 -9.94 -12.95 -16.45
N GLN A 116 -9.98 -11.84 -15.72
CA GLN A 116 -8.85 -11.40 -14.90
C GLN A 116 -8.59 -12.37 -13.75
N ALA A 117 -9.64 -12.84 -13.07
CA ALA A 117 -9.51 -13.88 -12.04
C ALA A 117 -8.96 -15.19 -12.59
N GLU A 118 -9.46 -15.67 -13.72
CA GLU A 118 -8.98 -16.89 -14.39
C GLU A 118 -7.48 -16.78 -14.74
N HIS A 119 -7.09 -15.61 -15.27
CA HIS A 119 -5.69 -15.32 -15.60
C HIS A 119 -4.79 -15.35 -14.36
N PHE A 120 -5.20 -14.65 -13.28
CA PHE A 120 -4.50 -14.66 -12.00
C PHE A 120 -4.38 -16.08 -11.41
N ILE A 121 -5.49 -16.81 -11.34
CA ILE A 121 -5.54 -18.18 -10.81
C ILE A 121 -4.60 -19.10 -11.59
N LYS A 122 -4.60 -18.98 -12.93
CA LYS A 122 -3.71 -19.78 -13.79
C LYS A 122 -2.23 -19.48 -13.51
N LYS A 123 -1.86 -18.22 -13.31
CA LYS A 123 -0.48 -17.79 -13.07
C LYS A 123 0.00 -18.18 -11.67
N VAL A 124 -0.81 -17.90 -10.67
CA VAL A 124 -0.40 -18.04 -9.25
C VAL A 124 -0.52 -19.48 -8.75
N GLY A 125 -1.55 -20.19 -9.20
CA GLY A 125 -1.78 -21.58 -8.77
C GLY A 125 -2.28 -21.70 -7.33
N ASP A 126 -1.55 -22.41 -6.47
CA ASP A 126 -1.89 -22.64 -5.06
C ASP A 126 -1.31 -21.54 -4.17
N LEU A 127 -2.12 -21.02 -3.26
CA LEU A 127 -1.73 -20.00 -2.27
C LEU A 127 -1.58 -20.55 -0.85
N LYS A 128 -1.62 -21.87 -0.66
CA LYS A 128 -1.50 -22.47 0.67
C LYS A 128 -0.23 -22.00 1.40
N GLY A 129 -0.42 -21.47 2.62
CA GLY A 129 0.64 -20.88 3.44
C GLY A 129 1.12 -19.50 2.95
N SER A 130 0.35 -18.86 2.09
CA SER A 130 0.58 -17.49 1.63
C SER A 130 -0.57 -16.59 2.06
N LEU A 131 -0.38 -15.29 1.99
CA LEU A 131 -1.44 -14.31 2.25
C LEU A 131 -2.53 -14.40 1.18
N ILE A 132 -3.76 -14.04 1.55
CA ILE A 132 -4.90 -13.93 0.62
C ILE A 132 -4.53 -13.08 -0.59
N PRO A 133 -5.10 -13.37 -1.79
CA PRO A 133 -4.81 -12.61 -2.99
C PRO A 133 -5.31 -11.16 -2.88
N VAL A 134 -4.70 -10.26 -3.65
CA VAL A 134 -5.08 -8.85 -3.71
C VAL A 134 -5.53 -8.47 -5.10
N ILE A 135 -6.63 -7.72 -5.17
CA ILE A 135 -7.10 -7.01 -6.36
C ILE A 135 -6.70 -5.55 -6.21
N ASP A 136 -5.76 -5.11 -7.03
CA ASP A 136 -5.25 -3.74 -7.04
C ASP A 136 -6.07 -2.91 -8.03
N VAL A 137 -6.91 -2.02 -7.49
CA VAL A 137 -7.81 -1.18 -8.29
C VAL A 137 -7.33 0.26 -8.23
N GLU A 138 -6.67 0.69 -9.30
CA GLU A 138 -6.11 2.04 -9.42
C GLU A 138 -6.48 2.69 -10.76
N TYR A 139 -6.43 4.05 -10.79
CA TYR A 139 -6.53 4.75 -12.07
C TYR A 139 -5.20 4.72 -12.82
N TYR A 140 -5.26 4.37 -14.08
CA TYR A 140 -4.12 4.37 -15.00
C TYR A 140 -4.48 4.99 -16.36
N GLY A 141 -3.50 5.46 -17.08
CA GLY A 141 -3.64 5.99 -18.44
C GLY A 141 -4.77 7.02 -18.58
N LYS A 142 -5.69 6.79 -19.48
CA LYS A 142 -6.84 7.68 -19.74
C LYS A 142 -7.81 7.77 -18.56
N TYR A 143 -7.86 6.75 -17.71
CA TYR A 143 -8.81 6.67 -16.59
C TYR A 143 -8.48 7.60 -15.42
N VAL A 144 -7.26 8.13 -15.37
CA VAL A 144 -6.88 9.21 -14.44
C VAL A 144 -7.73 10.47 -14.70
N LYS A 145 -8.03 10.76 -15.97
CA LYS A 145 -8.82 11.96 -16.38
C LYS A 145 -10.29 11.64 -16.60
N THR A 146 -10.60 10.43 -17.07
CA THR A 146 -11.96 10.01 -17.41
C THR A 146 -12.25 8.67 -16.71
N PRO A 147 -12.57 8.71 -15.41
CA PRO A 147 -12.87 7.50 -14.63
C PRO A 147 -14.05 6.74 -15.21
N PRO A 148 -14.01 5.39 -15.25
CA PRO A 148 -15.06 4.55 -15.80
C PRO A 148 -16.39 4.65 -15.04
N ASP A 149 -17.44 4.08 -15.63
CA ASP A 149 -18.75 3.96 -15.00
C ASP A 149 -18.68 3.14 -13.71
N VAL A 150 -19.40 3.61 -12.67
CA VAL A 150 -19.32 3.04 -11.32
C VAL A 150 -19.89 1.62 -11.27
N GLU A 151 -21.07 1.42 -11.84
CA GLU A 151 -21.77 0.14 -11.79
C GLU A 151 -21.01 -0.93 -12.58
N LYS A 152 -20.44 -0.54 -13.71
CA LYS A 152 -19.59 -1.43 -14.50
C LYS A 152 -18.37 -1.87 -13.70
N VAL A 153 -17.64 -0.94 -13.10
CA VAL A 153 -16.44 -1.28 -12.31
C VAL A 153 -16.80 -2.16 -11.11
N ARG A 154 -17.86 -1.80 -10.37
CA ARG A 154 -18.34 -2.59 -9.23
C ARG A 154 -18.69 -4.02 -9.62
N LYS A 155 -19.37 -4.17 -10.75
CA LYS A 155 -19.72 -5.50 -11.27
C LYS A 155 -18.47 -6.33 -11.58
N GLU A 156 -17.52 -5.78 -12.32
CA GLU A 156 -16.32 -6.53 -12.72
C GLU A 156 -15.41 -6.85 -11.52
N VAL A 157 -15.29 -5.93 -10.54
CA VAL A 157 -14.59 -6.19 -9.28
C VAL A 157 -15.29 -7.28 -8.47
N ARG A 158 -16.65 -7.26 -8.38
CA ARG A 158 -17.43 -8.31 -7.71
C ARG A 158 -17.22 -9.67 -8.38
N ASP A 159 -17.33 -9.73 -9.69
CA ASP A 159 -17.12 -10.97 -10.46
C ASP A 159 -15.71 -11.56 -10.20
N MET A 160 -14.71 -10.71 -10.05
CA MET A 160 -13.35 -11.14 -9.73
C MET A 160 -13.23 -11.62 -8.27
N ILE A 161 -13.85 -10.91 -7.31
CA ILE A 161 -13.88 -11.32 -5.89
C ILE A 161 -14.50 -12.71 -5.77
N ASP A 162 -15.69 -12.90 -6.36
CA ASP A 162 -16.44 -14.16 -6.27
C ASP A 162 -15.64 -15.34 -6.86
N ALA A 163 -14.95 -15.10 -7.97
CA ALA A 163 -14.12 -16.13 -8.61
C ALA A 163 -12.89 -16.49 -7.76
N LEU A 164 -12.21 -15.49 -7.14
CA LEU A 164 -11.07 -15.74 -6.29
C LEU A 164 -11.47 -16.39 -4.96
N GLU A 165 -12.57 -15.94 -4.33
CA GLU A 165 -13.13 -16.57 -3.12
C GLU A 165 -13.52 -18.03 -3.40
N GLY A 166 -14.19 -18.29 -4.53
CA GLY A 166 -14.53 -19.64 -4.97
C GLY A 166 -13.33 -20.57 -5.18
N LYS A 167 -12.18 -20.02 -5.60
CA LYS A 167 -10.93 -20.80 -5.80
C LYS A 167 -10.17 -21.04 -4.51
N TYR A 168 -10.02 -20.00 -3.68
CA TYR A 168 -9.10 -20.03 -2.54
C TYR A 168 -9.80 -20.24 -1.19
N GLY A 169 -11.14 -20.15 -1.15
CA GLY A 169 -11.94 -20.32 0.07
C GLY A 169 -11.97 -19.09 0.98
N GLU A 170 -11.20 -18.06 0.65
CA GLU A 170 -11.11 -16.81 1.40
C GLU A 170 -11.33 -15.60 0.47
N LYS A 171 -11.94 -14.54 1.01
CA LYS A 171 -12.11 -13.28 0.26
C LYS A 171 -10.76 -12.67 -0.07
N PRO A 172 -10.56 -12.21 -1.32
CA PRO A 172 -9.36 -11.42 -1.63
C PRO A 172 -9.40 -10.09 -0.87
N MET A 173 -8.26 -9.42 -0.76
CA MET A 173 -8.16 -8.05 -0.30
C MET A 173 -8.27 -7.09 -1.47
N ILE A 174 -8.90 -5.92 -1.30
CA ILE A 174 -8.87 -4.84 -2.28
C ILE A 174 -7.80 -3.83 -1.87
N TYR A 175 -6.83 -3.60 -2.76
CA TYR A 175 -5.96 -2.43 -2.69
C TYR A 175 -6.53 -1.32 -3.54
N CYS A 176 -6.51 -0.08 -3.04
CA CYS A 176 -6.92 1.09 -3.81
C CYS A 176 -6.36 2.41 -3.24
N THR A 177 -6.34 3.43 -4.11
CA THR A 177 -6.14 4.83 -3.72
C THR A 177 -7.43 5.43 -3.15
N TYR A 178 -7.33 6.56 -2.41
CA TYR A 178 -8.49 7.25 -1.85
C TYR A 178 -9.56 7.64 -2.87
N ASN A 179 -9.16 8.09 -4.07
CA ASN A 179 -10.10 8.49 -5.10
C ASN A 179 -10.90 7.28 -5.62
N VAL A 180 -10.24 6.14 -5.76
CA VAL A 180 -10.86 4.87 -6.17
C VAL A 180 -11.75 4.35 -5.04
N TYR A 181 -11.27 4.37 -3.79
CA TYR A 181 -12.04 3.99 -2.62
C TYR A 181 -13.39 4.71 -2.57
N ARG A 182 -13.36 6.05 -2.55
CA ARG A 182 -14.59 6.85 -2.45
C ARG A 182 -15.54 6.67 -3.62
N LYS A 183 -15.02 6.38 -4.80
CA LYS A 183 -15.86 6.26 -6.00
C LYS A 183 -16.45 4.86 -6.18
N TYR A 184 -15.68 3.81 -5.95
CA TYR A 184 -16.07 2.47 -6.31
C TYR A 184 -16.24 1.52 -5.13
N ILE A 185 -15.45 1.68 -4.06
CA ILE A 185 -15.31 0.66 -3.01
C ILE A 185 -16.20 0.95 -1.81
N GLU A 186 -16.23 2.20 -1.35
CA GLU A 186 -17.00 2.63 -0.18
C GLU A 186 -18.46 2.23 -0.28
N GLY A 187 -18.97 1.50 0.73
CA GLY A 187 -20.35 1.02 0.81
C GLY A 187 -20.73 -0.09 -0.17
N ALA A 188 -19.80 -0.54 -1.03
CA ALA A 188 -20.07 -1.61 -2.00
C ALA A 188 -19.34 -2.92 -1.68
N PHE A 189 -18.23 -2.85 -0.91
CA PHE A 189 -17.36 -3.99 -0.61
C PHE A 189 -16.88 -3.94 0.85
N ASP A 190 -17.75 -3.54 1.79
CA ASP A 190 -17.37 -3.36 3.19
C ASP A 190 -17.00 -4.67 3.89
N GLU A 191 -17.45 -5.80 3.35
CA GLU A 191 -17.13 -7.15 3.82
C GLU A 191 -15.77 -7.68 3.33
N VAL A 192 -15.07 -6.95 2.45
CA VAL A 192 -13.79 -7.35 1.86
C VAL A 192 -12.65 -6.64 2.60
N PRO A 193 -11.55 -7.32 2.98
CA PRO A 193 -10.39 -6.66 3.58
C PRO A 193 -9.88 -5.52 2.70
N LEU A 194 -9.43 -4.43 3.33
CA LEU A 194 -9.02 -3.22 2.62
C LEU A 194 -7.53 -2.94 2.83
N TRP A 195 -6.81 -2.76 1.75
CA TRP A 195 -5.48 -2.19 1.71
C TRP A 195 -5.57 -0.80 1.05
N ILE A 196 -5.36 0.24 1.84
CA ILE A 196 -5.54 1.62 1.40
C ILE A 196 -4.21 2.34 1.21
N ARG A 197 -4.07 3.01 0.06
CA ARG A 197 -2.91 3.87 -0.19
C ARG A 197 -3.18 5.30 0.24
N ASN A 198 -2.39 5.78 1.19
CA ASN A 198 -2.27 7.20 1.48
C ASN A 198 -0.84 7.53 1.93
N VAL A 199 -0.09 8.18 1.06
CA VAL A 199 1.32 8.52 1.28
C VAL A 199 1.52 9.87 1.99
N TYR A 200 0.44 10.50 2.47
CA TYR A 200 0.47 11.83 3.08
C TYR A 200 0.08 11.83 4.56
N TYR A 201 -0.91 11.04 4.95
CA TYR A 201 -1.43 10.92 6.33
C TYR A 201 -2.05 9.54 6.55
N PRO A 202 -2.16 9.08 7.82
CA PRO A 202 -2.84 7.84 8.15
C PRO A 202 -4.31 7.85 7.70
N PRO A 203 -4.87 6.70 7.27
CA PRO A 203 -6.22 6.62 6.74
C PRO A 203 -7.28 6.54 7.85
N GLU A 204 -7.34 7.55 8.73
CA GLU A 204 -8.28 7.61 9.86
C GLU A 204 -9.66 8.14 9.46
N ASP A 205 -9.77 8.78 8.30
CA ASP A 205 -10.98 9.43 7.80
C ASP A 205 -11.84 8.53 6.90
N ILE A 206 -11.46 7.25 6.72
CA ILE A 206 -12.28 6.26 6.04
C ILE A 206 -13.25 5.62 7.03
N GLY A 207 -14.54 5.49 6.65
CA GLY A 207 -15.65 5.06 7.52
C GLY A 207 -15.60 3.59 7.95
N ARG A 208 -14.52 2.85 7.69
CA ARG A 208 -14.33 1.43 8.02
C ARG A 208 -12.90 1.12 8.44
N LYS A 209 -12.70 -0.05 9.03
CA LYS A 209 -11.35 -0.56 9.31
C LYS A 209 -10.64 -0.89 8.00
N TRP A 210 -9.36 -0.55 7.94
CA TRP A 210 -8.44 -1.03 6.91
C TRP A 210 -7.57 -2.16 7.47
N THR A 211 -7.03 -2.98 6.60
CA THR A 211 -6.16 -4.13 6.95
C THR A 211 -4.70 -3.76 6.75
N LEU A 212 -4.38 -3.21 5.59
CA LEU A 212 -3.05 -2.70 5.26
C LEU A 212 -3.12 -1.23 4.89
N TRP A 213 -2.07 -0.51 5.21
CA TRP A 213 -1.87 0.88 4.78
C TRP A 213 -0.53 1.01 4.07
N GLN A 214 -0.57 1.36 2.77
CA GLN A 214 0.62 1.77 2.03
C GLN A 214 0.90 3.22 2.38
N TYR A 215 1.94 3.43 3.19
CA TYR A 215 2.24 4.73 3.78
C TYR A 215 3.30 5.53 3.02
N THR A 216 4.07 4.87 2.15
CA THR A 216 5.08 5.53 1.32
C THR A 216 5.31 4.78 0.02
N ASP A 217 5.55 5.54 -1.05
CA ASP A 217 5.98 5.12 -2.37
C ASP A 217 7.42 5.59 -2.67
N ARG A 218 8.19 5.93 -1.63
CA ARG A 218 9.52 6.55 -1.76
C ARG A 218 10.53 6.00 -0.75
N ALA A 219 10.28 4.82 -0.20
CA ALA A 219 11.26 4.20 0.67
C ALA A 219 12.49 3.78 -0.15
N GLN A 220 13.63 3.82 0.48
CA GLN A 220 14.88 3.30 -0.05
C GLN A 220 15.36 2.23 0.91
N LEU A 221 15.35 0.99 0.45
CA LEU A 221 15.87 -0.16 1.16
C LEU A 221 17.06 -0.72 0.39
N ASP A 222 17.95 -1.38 1.08
CA ASP A 222 19.05 -2.08 0.43
C ASP A 222 18.56 -3.44 -0.10
N GLY A 223 19.14 -3.90 -1.21
CA GLY A 223 18.94 -5.28 -1.69
C GLY A 223 17.98 -5.42 -2.88
N TYR A 224 17.72 -4.38 -3.67
CA TYR A 224 17.07 -4.51 -4.97
C TYR A 224 17.77 -3.65 -6.04
N GLN A 225 17.64 -4.04 -7.31
CA GLN A 225 18.42 -3.45 -8.43
C GLN A 225 17.55 -3.25 -9.67
N GLY A 226 16.31 -2.80 -9.52
CA GLY A 226 15.41 -2.51 -10.61
C GLY A 226 15.55 -1.11 -11.21
N GLU A 227 14.65 -0.80 -12.12
CA GLU A 227 14.56 0.52 -12.75
C GLU A 227 14.11 1.60 -11.76
N GLU A 228 13.22 1.24 -10.85
CA GLU A 228 12.77 2.13 -9.79
C GLU A 228 13.78 2.19 -8.64
N LYS A 229 14.03 3.43 -8.16
CA LYS A 229 14.94 3.69 -7.04
C LYS A 229 14.22 3.66 -5.69
N SER A 230 12.92 3.50 -5.72
CA SER A 230 12.05 3.48 -4.54
C SER A 230 11.30 2.18 -4.45
N ILE A 231 10.89 1.82 -3.23
CA ILE A 231 10.04 0.68 -2.96
C ILE A 231 8.86 1.12 -2.09
N ASP A 232 7.72 0.52 -2.32
CA ASP A 232 6.49 0.79 -1.59
C ASP A 232 6.51 0.06 -0.25
N CYS A 233 6.21 0.80 0.84
CA CYS A 233 6.16 0.21 2.17
C CYS A 233 4.79 0.32 2.80
N ASN A 234 4.47 -0.72 3.55
CA ASN A 234 3.17 -0.99 4.12
C ASN A 234 3.25 -1.29 5.61
N VAL A 235 2.15 -1.04 6.31
CA VAL A 235 1.95 -1.53 7.67
C VAL A 235 0.63 -2.29 7.78
N PHE A 236 0.59 -3.26 8.66
CA PHE A 236 -0.63 -4.00 9.01
C PHE A 236 -1.29 -3.39 10.25
N GLN A 237 -2.62 -3.28 10.23
CA GLN A 237 -3.40 -2.77 11.37
C GLN A 237 -3.65 -3.88 12.40
N GLY A 238 -2.61 -4.29 13.10
CA GLY A 238 -2.71 -5.33 14.13
C GLY A 238 -1.36 -5.84 14.59
N GLU A 239 -1.41 -6.80 15.49
CA GLU A 239 -0.23 -7.48 16.01
C GLU A 239 0.27 -8.56 15.04
N LYS A 240 1.54 -8.93 15.14
CA LYS A 240 2.19 -9.90 14.22
C LYS A 240 1.43 -11.22 14.10
N GLY A 241 0.91 -11.75 15.21
CA GLY A 241 0.12 -12.98 15.21
C GLY A 241 -1.22 -12.87 14.47
N GLN A 242 -1.80 -11.67 14.38
CA GLN A 242 -3.08 -11.45 13.72
C GLN A 242 -2.97 -11.41 12.19
N LEU A 243 -1.78 -11.16 11.64
CA LEU A 243 -1.54 -11.25 10.20
C LEU A 243 -1.80 -12.68 9.68
N ASN A 244 -1.62 -13.69 10.52
CA ASN A 244 -1.93 -15.09 10.18
C ASN A 244 -3.42 -15.34 9.88
N ASN A 245 -4.33 -14.47 10.31
CA ASN A 245 -5.75 -14.56 9.95
C ASN A 245 -6.00 -14.29 8.45
N TYR A 246 -5.00 -13.83 7.72
CA TYR A 246 -5.03 -13.58 6.29
C TYR A 246 -4.17 -14.58 5.51
N VAL A 247 -3.80 -15.71 6.10
CA VAL A 247 -3.05 -16.79 5.45
C VAL A 247 -4.01 -17.91 5.05
N ILE A 248 -3.90 -18.37 3.79
CA ILE A 248 -4.66 -19.47 3.19
C ILE A 248 -4.10 -20.83 3.64
#